data_f29c2c8758868be9bedced7a443af55e
#
_entry.id   f29c2c8758868be9bedced7a443af55e
#
_cell.length_a   1.000
_cell.length_b   1.000
_cell.length_c   1.000
_cell.angle_alpha   90.00
_cell.angle_beta   90.00
_cell.angle_gamma   90.00
#
_symmetry.space_group_name_H-M   'P 1'
#
loop_
_entity.id
_entity.type
_entity.pdbx_description
1 polymer ?
#
loop_
_entity_poly.entity_id
_entity_poly.type
_entity_poly.pdbx_seq_one_letter_code
_entity_poly.pdbx_strand_id
1 'polypeptide(L)'
;MPQIGYSHRPVALGTRGMVAAAHPLATLAGIETLKSGGTAADAAVAVNGVLAVTQPNSCGLGGDLFCLYYEAATGRVHFLNGGGRSGARASLGELARRGLDRLPVIGPPTVSVPGCVRAWAMLLERFGTRPLGDLLRPAISAADGFPISSLVSQAIHEYASVTPDPEWHRVFAPGGRAPALGERFAQPDLARTLRDLAADGPDLFYTGRVGQAIAGRLEPEGFLTVEDLATHTGEWGEPIATTYRGARVFQTPPPTQGLAALLALNLIEGFPLATLKVHSVEHLHLLLEMVKLAYADRDRWIGDPAHARLPVEALLSKAYAARRRAQFDPEKAQSFAFGDPEGDTTGFVVADPAGNVISVIQSLFNAFGSGVVVAGTGVVLQNRGRHFSLDPAHPAALAPRKRPFHTLIASIVTRDDEPLLALATMGGNGQAMFHAQVVTNVLDYGMDIQEAIERPRFLIGAFLPDEPADTTHIEARVPGRVVAALEGRGHRVKTAPEFFTRVGHAHGIVRRDGTLMGGADPRGDGAALGF
;
A
#
# COMPACT_ATOMS: atom_id res chain seq x y z
N MET A 1 11.67 -30.51 -19.73
CA MET A 1 11.78 -30.09 -18.33
C MET A 1 11.15 -28.73 -18.25
N PRO A 2 10.28 -28.41 -17.28
CA PRO A 2 9.87 -27.05 -17.07
C PRO A 2 11.12 -26.20 -16.84
N GLN A 3 11.26 -25.08 -17.53
CA GLN A 3 12.32 -24.13 -17.28
C GLN A 3 12.23 -23.73 -15.81
N ILE A 4 13.30 -23.94 -15.05
CA ILE A 4 13.45 -23.38 -13.71
C ILE A 4 13.32 -21.87 -13.89
N GLY A 5 12.36 -21.27 -13.17
CA GLY A 5 11.94 -19.90 -13.40
C GLY A 5 13.05 -18.86 -13.22
N TYR A 6 12.79 -17.68 -13.75
CA TYR A 6 13.69 -16.50 -13.72
C TYR A 6 13.84 -15.85 -12.34
N SER A 7 13.39 -16.48 -11.25
CA SER A 7 13.47 -15.89 -9.92
C SER A 7 14.87 -16.05 -9.31
N HIS A 8 15.36 -14.99 -8.67
CA HIS A 8 16.63 -15.00 -7.92
C HIS A 8 16.42 -15.60 -6.51
N ARG A 9 15.18 -15.54 -5.99
CA ARG A 9 14.78 -16.14 -4.73
C ARG A 9 13.91 -17.37 -4.99
N PRO A 10 14.05 -18.44 -4.21
CA PRO A 10 13.12 -19.57 -4.29
C PRO A 10 11.73 -19.13 -3.83
N VAL A 11 10.68 -19.68 -4.45
CA VAL A 11 9.32 -19.57 -3.93
C VAL A 11 9.23 -20.29 -2.58
N ALA A 12 8.63 -19.63 -1.57
CA ALA A 12 8.37 -20.28 -0.28
C ALA A 12 7.16 -21.23 -0.42
N LEU A 13 7.26 -22.42 0.16
CA LEU A 13 6.18 -23.42 0.10
C LEU A 13 5.65 -23.72 1.50
N GLY A 14 4.35 -23.97 1.61
CA GLY A 14 3.66 -24.39 2.84
C GLY A 14 2.36 -25.13 2.52
N THR A 15 1.85 -25.87 3.48
CA THR A 15 0.59 -26.62 3.35
C THR A 15 -0.46 -26.21 4.37
N ARG A 16 -0.08 -25.49 5.42
CA ARG A 16 -0.97 -25.09 6.52
C ARG A 16 -1.06 -23.58 6.70
N GLY A 17 0.07 -22.88 6.57
CA GLY A 17 0.09 -21.43 6.73
C GLY A 17 1.21 -20.78 5.93
N MET A 18 1.00 -19.51 5.56
CA MET A 18 1.96 -18.73 4.79
C MET A 18 1.89 -17.27 5.20
N VAL A 19 3.04 -16.62 5.33
CA VAL A 19 3.16 -15.18 5.52
C VAL A 19 4.19 -14.64 4.53
N ALA A 20 3.84 -13.60 3.79
CA ALA A 20 4.78 -12.83 2.98
C ALA A 20 4.67 -11.35 3.35
N ALA A 21 5.75 -10.78 3.89
CA ALA A 21 5.78 -9.43 4.43
C ALA A 21 7.10 -8.72 4.14
N ALA A 22 7.09 -7.40 4.28
CA ALA A 22 8.18 -6.52 3.87
C ALA A 22 9.43 -6.54 4.78
N HIS A 23 9.41 -7.31 5.88
CA HIS A 23 10.57 -7.47 6.76
C HIS A 23 10.62 -8.87 7.39
N PRO A 24 11.80 -9.54 7.48
CA PRO A 24 11.91 -10.90 8.02
C PRO A 24 11.37 -11.07 9.44
N LEU A 25 11.60 -10.10 10.34
CA LEU A 25 11.06 -10.15 11.70
C LEU A 25 9.53 -10.10 11.72
N ALA A 26 8.92 -9.36 10.80
CA ALA A 26 7.47 -9.29 10.67
C ALA A 26 6.89 -10.61 10.13
N THR A 27 7.54 -11.18 9.12
CA THR A 27 7.18 -12.51 8.59
C THR A 27 7.26 -13.57 9.68
N LEU A 28 8.33 -13.56 10.49
CA LEU A 28 8.52 -14.47 11.62
C LEU A 28 7.41 -14.32 12.65
N ALA A 29 7.09 -13.09 13.07
CA ALA A 29 6.00 -12.83 14.03
C ALA A 29 4.65 -13.39 13.55
N GLY A 30 4.33 -13.22 12.26
CA GLY A 30 3.13 -13.79 11.65
C GLY A 30 3.13 -15.33 11.68
N ILE A 31 4.23 -15.97 11.31
CA ILE A 31 4.38 -17.44 11.34
C ILE A 31 4.24 -17.99 12.75
N GLU A 32 4.88 -17.36 13.75
CA GLU A 32 4.78 -17.78 15.15
C GLU A 32 3.34 -17.65 15.66
N THR A 33 2.64 -16.57 15.30
CA THR A 33 1.22 -16.37 15.62
C THR A 33 0.37 -17.48 15.01
N LEU A 34 0.53 -17.80 13.74
CA LEU A 34 -0.21 -18.90 13.08
C LEU A 34 0.11 -20.26 13.71
N LYS A 35 1.38 -20.57 13.96
CA LYS A 35 1.80 -21.83 14.58
C LYS A 35 1.29 -22.01 16.01
N SER A 36 1.07 -20.92 16.74
CA SER A 36 0.47 -20.95 18.07
C SER A 36 -1.08 -21.01 18.03
N GLY A 37 -1.70 -21.16 16.86
CA GLY A 37 -3.13 -21.29 16.67
C GLY A 37 -3.90 -19.98 16.52
N GLY A 38 -3.21 -18.86 16.22
CA GLY A 38 -3.85 -17.61 15.84
C GLY A 38 -4.40 -17.65 14.42
N THR A 39 -5.38 -16.80 14.13
CA THR A 39 -5.99 -16.63 12.81
C THR A 39 -5.14 -15.77 11.88
N ALA A 40 -5.54 -15.67 10.59
CA ALA A 40 -4.93 -14.71 9.66
C ALA A 40 -5.06 -13.24 10.14
N ALA A 41 -6.13 -12.91 10.86
CA ALA A 41 -6.34 -11.60 11.48
C ALA A 41 -5.35 -11.34 12.62
N ASP A 42 -5.16 -12.30 13.52
CA ASP A 42 -4.19 -12.22 14.60
C ASP A 42 -2.78 -12.03 14.04
N ALA A 43 -2.39 -12.88 13.08
CA ALA A 43 -1.10 -12.80 12.43
C ALA A 43 -0.89 -11.46 11.70
N ALA A 44 -1.93 -10.92 11.06
CA ALA A 44 -1.86 -9.64 10.38
C ALA A 44 -1.55 -8.48 11.35
N VAL A 45 -2.16 -8.47 12.54
CA VAL A 45 -1.86 -7.46 13.56
C VAL A 45 -0.43 -7.61 14.10
N ALA A 46 0.04 -8.83 14.35
CA ALA A 46 1.42 -9.07 14.79
C ALA A 46 2.45 -8.63 13.72
N VAL A 47 2.21 -8.98 12.45
CA VAL A 47 3.03 -8.56 11.30
C VAL A 47 3.08 -7.04 11.20
N ASN A 48 1.91 -6.38 11.22
CA ASN A 48 1.84 -4.93 11.06
C ASN A 48 2.46 -4.19 12.25
N GLY A 49 2.29 -4.70 13.47
CA GLY A 49 2.95 -4.15 14.66
C GLY A 49 4.48 -4.15 14.52
N VAL A 50 5.07 -5.24 14.04
CA VAL A 50 6.52 -5.32 13.78
C VAL A 50 6.93 -4.40 12.63
N LEU A 51 6.17 -4.34 11.54
CA LEU A 51 6.46 -3.44 10.42
C LEU A 51 6.43 -1.97 10.83
N ALA A 52 5.51 -1.58 11.71
CA ALA A 52 5.43 -0.22 12.25
C ALA A 52 6.71 0.22 13.00
N VAL A 53 7.49 -0.75 13.47
CA VAL A 53 8.78 -0.53 14.13
C VAL A 53 9.95 -0.63 13.16
N THR A 54 9.93 -1.65 12.29
CA THR A 54 11.08 -2.01 11.45
C THR A 54 11.13 -1.26 10.11
N GLN A 55 10.00 -0.66 9.70
CA GLN A 55 9.87 0.18 8.50
C GLN A 55 9.22 1.54 8.81
N PRO A 56 9.80 2.33 9.72
CA PRO A 56 9.21 3.58 10.19
C PRO A 56 9.10 4.67 9.12
N ASN A 57 9.84 4.52 8.02
CA ASN A 57 9.72 5.38 6.85
C ASN A 57 8.42 5.15 6.07
N SER A 58 7.94 3.90 6.06
CA SER A 58 6.83 3.48 5.19
C SER A 58 5.49 3.40 5.91
N CYS A 59 5.52 2.99 7.19
CA CYS A 59 4.32 2.64 7.95
C CYS A 59 4.47 2.94 9.45
N GLY A 60 3.38 2.87 10.21
CA GLY A 60 3.39 3.12 11.65
C GLY A 60 2.00 3.35 12.23
N LEU A 61 1.92 3.46 13.57
CA LEU A 61 0.67 3.65 14.30
C LEU A 61 -0.07 4.92 13.86
N GLY A 62 0.67 5.95 13.43
CA GLY A 62 0.13 7.22 12.96
C GLY A 62 -0.30 7.23 11.49
N GLY A 63 -0.42 6.06 10.86
CA GLY A 63 -0.86 5.88 9.48
C GLY A 63 -2.27 5.33 9.33
N ASP A 64 -2.62 4.96 8.09
CA ASP A 64 -3.88 4.34 7.71
C ASP A 64 -3.68 2.89 7.31
N LEU A 65 -4.69 2.04 7.54
CA LEU A 65 -4.68 0.63 7.17
C LEU A 65 -5.97 0.26 6.44
N PHE A 66 -5.81 -0.50 5.33
CA PHE A 66 -6.91 -1.15 4.64
C PHE A 66 -6.60 -2.63 4.48
N CYS A 67 -7.63 -3.47 4.48
CA CYS A 67 -7.44 -4.87 4.13
C CYS A 67 -8.64 -5.46 3.40
N LEU A 68 -8.35 -6.53 2.66
CA LEU A 68 -9.33 -7.51 2.21
C LEU A 68 -9.11 -8.79 3.02
N TYR A 69 -10.21 -9.35 3.54
CA TYR A 69 -10.22 -10.58 4.30
C TYR A 69 -11.14 -11.59 3.64
N TYR A 70 -10.59 -12.70 3.15
CA TYR A 70 -11.36 -13.84 2.70
C TYR A 70 -11.64 -14.75 3.91
N GLU A 71 -12.92 -14.94 4.21
CA GLU A 71 -13.42 -15.80 5.27
C GLU A 71 -13.75 -17.17 4.69
N ALA A 72 -12.94 -18.18 5.00
CA ALA A 72 -13.10 -19.53 4.44
C ALA A 72 -14.42 -20.19 4.80
N ALA A 73 -14.95 -19.93 6.01
CA ALA A 73 -16.21 -20.49 6.47
C ALA A 73 -17.43 -20.06 5.63
N THR A 74 -17.36 -18.89 4.98
CA THR A 74 -18.48 -18.32 4.22
C THR A 74 -18.17 -18.14 2.73
N GLY A 75 -16.91 -18.28 2.32
CA GLY A 75 -16.43 -17.98 0.96
C GLY A 75 -16.50 -16.49 0.61
N ARG A 76 -16.69 -15.59 1.58
CA ARG A 76 -16.85 -14.15 1.36
C ARG A 76 -15.55 -13.38 1.52
N VAL A 77 -15.39 -12.34 0.70
CA VAL A 77 -14.33 -11.35 0.86
C VAL A 77 -14.92 -10.10 1.51
N HIS A 78 -14.36 -9.70 2.63
CA HIS A 78 -14.72 -8.50 3.39
C HIS A 78 -13.69 -7.41 3.17
N PHE A 79 -14.13 -6.15 3.20
CA PHE A 79 -13.27 -4.99 3.12
C PHE A 79 -13.29 -4.21 4.44
N LEU A 80 -12.11 -3.91 5.00
CA LEU A 80 -11.95 -3.00 6.13
C LEU A 80 -11.33 -1.69 5.66
N ASN A 81 -12.04 -0.59 5.92
CA ASN A 81 -11.58 0.78 5.71
C ASN A 81 -11.13 1.38 7.04
N GLY A 82 -9.83 1.42 7.30
CA GLY A 82 -9.23 2.11 8.43
C GLY A 82 -8.68 3.50 8.07
N GLY A 83 -9.07 4.05 6.91
CA GLY A 83 -8.65 5.40 6.50
C GLY A 83 -9.29 6.50 7.34
N GLY A 84 -8.46 7.41 7.84
CA GLY A 84 -8.93 8.53 8.62
C GLY A 84 -9.52 9.67 7.81
N ARG A 85 -10.32 10.50 8.47
CA ARG A 85 -10.92 11.70 7.89
C ARG A 85 -10.08 12.94 8.17
N SER A 86 -10.22 13.97 7.35
CA SER A 86 -9.75 15.33 7.66
C SER A 86 -10.41 15.85 8.94
N GLY A 87 -9.76 16.77 9.63
CA GLY A 87 -10.33 17.43 10.80
C GLY A 87 -11.55 18.28 10.46
N ALA A 88 -12.38 18.54 11.47
CA ALA A 88 -13.56 19.40 11.33
C ALA A 88 -13.23 20.82 10.86
N ARG A 89 -12.00 21.29 11.08
CA ARG A 89 -11.50 22.61 10.64
C ARG A 89 -10.94 22.62 9.21
N ALA A 90 -10.77 21.46 8.58
CA ALA A 90 -10.16 21.37 7.25
C ALA A 90 -11.14 21.81 6.16
N SER A 91 -10.91 22.97 5.57
CA SER A 91 -11.72 23.49 4.48
C SER A 91 -10.90 24.39 3.54
N LEU A 92 -11.37 24.59 2.30
CA LEU A 92 -10.76 25.53 1.36
C LEU A 92 -10.74 26.96 1.92
N GLY A 93 -11.81 27.38 2.63
CA GLY A 93 -11.88 28.68 3.28
C GLY A 93 -10.83 28.84 4.39
N GLU A 94 -10.57 27.80 5.17
CA GLU A 94 -9.53 27.83 6.21
C GLU A 94 -8.11 27.86 5.61
N LEU A 95 -7.86 27.15 4.52
CA LEU A 95 -6.59 27.27 3.79
C LEU A 95 -6.36 28.70 3.28
N ALA A 96 -7.38 29.30 2.65
CA ALA A 96 -7.29 30.68 2.16
C ALA A 96 -7.05 31.68 3.32
N ARG A 97 -7.72 31.50 4.47
CA ARG A 97 -7.52 32.32 5.68
C ARG A 97 -6.09 32.24 6.22
N ARG A 98 -5.44 31.08 6.07
CA ARG A 98 -4.03 30.87 6.44
C ARG A 98 -3.03 31.30 5.35
N GLY A 99 -3.49 31.82 4.22
CA GLY A 99 -2.64 32.19 3.07
C GLY A 99 -2.00 30.99 2.35
N LEU A 100 -2.61 29.80 2.45
CA LEU A 100 -2.14 28.58 1.80
C LEU A 100 -2.86 28.40 0.47
N ASP A 101 -2.15 28.50 -0.63
CA ASP A 101 -2.62 28.25 -2.00
C ASP A 101 -2.53 26.76 -2.40
N ARG A 102 -1.84 25.95 -1.58
CA ARG A 102 -1.68 24.49 -1.72
C ARG A 102 -1.47 23.85 -0.36
N LEU A 103 -1.78 22.56 -0.25
CA LEU A 103 -1.37 21.77 0.91
C LEU A 103 0.15 21.54 0.87
N PRO A 104 0.87 21.73 1.99
CA PRO A 104 2.31 21.48 2.03
C PRO A 104 2.61 19.98 1.83
N VAL A 105 3.88 19.66 1.55
CA VAL A 105 4.32 18.25 1.42
C VAL A 105 4.42 17.59 2.79
N ILE A 106 4.91 18.33 3.80
CA ILE A 106 5.14 17.88 5.19
C ILE A 106 4.49 18.87 6.17
N GLY A 107 4.43 18.47 7.42
CA GLY A 107 3.93 19.28 8.53
C GLY A 107 2.48 19.02 8.92
N PRO A 108 2.04 19.63 10.03
CA PRO A 108 0.72 19.40 10.66
C PRO A 108 -0.51 19.56 9.76
N PRO A 109 -0.56 20.51 8.77
CA PRO A 109 -1.73 20.67 7.92
C PRO A 109 -2.05 19.48 7.01
N THR A 110 -1.08 18.56 6.83
CA THR A 110 -1.23 17.39 5.95
C THR A 110 -1.81 16.16 6.64
N VAL A 111 -1.96 16.22 7.96
CA VAL A 111 -2.37 15.06 8.77
C VAL A 111 -3.88 14.90 8.76
N SER A 112 -4.39 13.73 8.38
CA SER A 112 -5.73 13.25 8.68
C SER A 112 -5.69 12.32 9.89
N VAL A 113 -6.87 11.97 10.45
CA VAL A 113 -6.92 11.12 11.64
C VAL A 113 -6.20 9.79 11.38
N PRO A 114 -5.22 9.37 12.20
CA PRO A 114 -4.57 8.07 12.03
C PRO A 114 -5.54 6.91 12.29
N GLY A 115 -5.71 6.02 11.32
CA GLY A 115 -6.72 4.95 11.43
C GLY A 115 -6.18 3.56 11.71
N CYS A 116 -4.86 3.35 11.68
CA CYS A 116 -4.22 2.02 11.78
C CYS A 116 -4.62 1.27 13.05
N VAL A 117 -4.52 1.89 14.23
CA VAL A 117 -4.81 1.24 15.53
C VAL A 117 -6.29 0.88 15.66
N ARG A 118 -7.20 1.71 15.14
CA ARG A 118 -8.63 1.38 15.09
C ARG A 118 -8.90 0.21 14.17
N ALA A 119 -8.23 0.14 13.03
CA ALA A 119 -8.33 -0.99 12.11
C ALA A 119 -7.86 -2.30 12.73
N TRP A 120 -6.78 -2.31 13.54
CA TRP A 120 -6.37 -3.48 14.31
C TRP A 120 -7.47 -3.95 15.25
N ALA A 121 -8.06 -3.03 16.01
CA ALA A 121 -9.13 -3.36 16.95
C ALA A 121 -10.33 -4.00 16.25
N MET A 122 -10.79 -3.39 15.16
CA MET A 122 -11.93 -3.91 14.37
C MET A 122 -11.65 -5.25 13.71
N LEU A 123 -10.41 -5.47 13.25
CA LEU A 123 -10.00 -6.75 12.66
C LEU A 123 -10.01 -7.86 13.72
N LEU A 124 -9.46 -7.58 14.90
CA LEU A 124 -9.42 -8.54 16.01
C LEU A 124 -10.80 -8.81 16.59
N GLU A 125 -11.66 -7.78 16.74
CA GLU A 125 -13.03 -7.94 17.21
C GLU A 125 -13.84 -8.91 16.36
N ARG A 126 -13.64 -8.88 15.04
CA ARG A 126 -14.43 -9.69 14.11
C ARG A 126 -13.83 -11.07 13.81
N PHE A 127 -12.51 -11.16 13.66
CA PHE A 127 -11.82 -12.34 13.15
C PHE A 127 -10.65 -12.80 14.01
N GLY A 128 -10.32 -12.06 15.07
CA GLY A 128 -9.24 -12.40 15.99
C GLY A 128 -9.65 -13.41 17.05
N THR A 129 -8.67 -14.09 17.59
CA THR A 129 -8.81 -15.04 18.71
C THR A 129 -7.81 -14.78 19.83
N ARG A 130 -6.88 -13.86 19.63
CA ARG A 130 -5.81 -13.53 20.58
C ARG A 130 -5.96 -12.11 21.11
N PRO A 131 -5.59 -11.86 22.37
CA PRO A 131 -5.51 -10.51 22.92
C PRO A 131 -4.48 -9.66 22.16
N LEU A 132 -4.78 -8.38 21.95
CA LEU A 132 -3.88 -7.41 21.30
C LEU A 132 -2.48 -7.41 21.97
N GLY A 133 -2.44 -7.51 23.31
CA GLY A 133 -1.19 -7.50 24.06
C GLY A 133 -0.25 -8.65 23.69
N ASP A 134 -0.77 -9.84 23.41
CA ASP A 134 0.05 -10.98 22.98
C ASP A 134 0.62 -10.76 21.58
N LEU A 135 -0.18 -10.19 20.68
CA LEU A 135 0.19 -9.93 19.28
C LEU A 135 1.22 -8.79 19.14
N LEU A 136 1.24 -7.86 20.09
CA LEU A 136 2.21 -6.75 20.09
C LEU A 136 3.57 -7.10 20.72
N ARG A 137 3.74 -8.26 21.40
CA ARG A 137 5.04 -8.65 22.00
C ARG A 137 6.21 -8.62 21.04
N PRO A 138 6.11 -9.17 19.80
CA PRO A 138 7.22 -9.10 18.83
C PRO A 138 7.56 -7.66 18.43
N ALA A 139 6.56 -6.79 18.28
CA ALA A 139 6.75 -5.38 17.97
C ALA A 139 7.42 -4.62 19.12
N ILE A 140 7.03 -4.88 20.38
CA ILE A 140 7.67 -4.32 21.58
C ILE A 140 9.13 -4.75 21.63
N SER A 141 9.42 -6.02 21.43
CA SER A 141 10.80 -6.55 21.40
C SER A 141 11.64 -5.88 20.31
N ALA A 142 11.09 -5.70 19.11
CA ALA A 142 11.76 -4.99 18.03
C ALA A 142 12.00 -3.52 18.38
N ALA A 143 11.04 -2.84 19.01
CA ALA A 143 11.16 -1.44 19.42
C ALA A 143 12.20 -1.23 20.54
N ASP A 144 12.44 -2.24 21.38
CA ASP A 144 13.55 -2.23 22.33
C ASP A 144 14.92 -2.30 21.65
N GLY A 145 14.98 -2.75 20.39
CA GLY A 145 16.15 -2.66 19.51
C GLY A 145 16.32 -3.84 18.57
N PHE A 146 16.47 -3.53 17.29
CA PHE A 146 16.71 -4.47 16.21
C PHE A 146 17.84 -4.00 15.29
N PRO A 147 18.50 -4.89 14.53
CA PRO A 147 19.49 -4.49 13.55
C PRO A 147 18.83 -3.82 12.35
N ILE A 148 19.19 -2.55 12.07
CA ILE A 148 18.59 -1.79 10.97
C ILE A 148 19.07 -2.28 9.60
N SER A 149 18.18 -2.27 8.61
CA SER A 149 18.52 -2.60 7.23
C SER A 149 19.16 -1.41 6.48
N SER A 150 19.81 -1.71 5.35
CA SER A 150 20.38 -0.66 4.49
C SER A 150 19.31 0.26 3.90
N LEU A 151 18.15 -0.27 3.52
CA LEU A 151 17.06 0.52 2.94
C LEU A 151 16.49 1.53 3.95
N VAL A 152 16.24 1.10 5.18
CA VAL A 152 15.73 1.99 6.23
C VAL A 152 16.79 3.00 6.65
N SER A 153 18.06 2.58 6.78
CA SER A 153 19.19 3.48 7.06
C SER A 153 19.33 4.57 5.99
N GLN A 154 19.25 4.20 4.72
CA GLN A 154 19.28 5.15 3.60
C GLN A 154 18.07 6.09 3.63
N ALA A 155 16.87 5.60 3.87
CA ALA A 155 15.66 6.41 3.98
C ALA A 155 15.77 7.45 5.10
N ILE A 156 16.33 7.08 6.25
CA ILE A 156 16.60 8.01 7.36
C ILE A 156 17.63 9.07 6.92
N HIS A 157 18.72 8.65 6.27
CA HIS A 157 19.75 9.56 5.80
C HIS A 157 19.21 10.61 4.82
N GLU A 158 18.45 10.16 3.82
CA GLU A 158 17.84 11.03 2.81
C GLU A 158 16.83 12.00 3.42
N TYR A 159 15.99 11.51 4.33
CA TYR A 159 14.91 12.31 4.93
C TYR A 159 15.42 13.32 5.98
N ALA A 160 16.57 13.09 6.60
CA ALA A 160 17.16 14.00 7.58
C ALA A 160 17.39 15.43 7.06
N SER A 161 17.58 15.60 5.74
CA SER A 161 17.68 16.91 5.09
C SER A 161 16.33 17.54 4.73
N VAL A 162 15.23 16.78 4.82
CA VAL A 162 13.88 17.19 4.40
C VAL A 162 13.07 17.74 5.56
N THR A 163 13.12 17.08 6.73
CA THR A 163 12.30 17.45 7.88
C THR A 163 13.02 18.40 8.83
N PRO A 164 12.38 19.52 9.23
CA PRO A 164 12.89 20.41 10.29
C PRO A 164 12.49 19.95 11.71
N ASP A 165 11.70 18.88 11.87
CA ASP A 165 11.16 18.46 13.17
C ASP A 165 12.27 17.93 14.09
N PRO A 166 12.58 18.61 15.22
CA PRO A 166 13.66 18.20 16.11
C PRO A 166 13.38 16.85 16.78
N GLU A 167 12.10 16.49 16.98
CA GLU A 167 11.72 15.22 17.57
C GLU A 167 11.98 14.05 16.59
N TRP A 168 11.77 14.28 15.29
CA TRP A 168 12.16 13.32 14.27
C TRP A 168 13.66 13.03 14.32
N HIS A 169 14.49 14.09 14.39
CA HIS A 169 15.95 13.95 14.48
C HIS A 169 16.38 13.22 15.76
N ARG A 170 15.74 13.52 16.88
CA ARG A 170 16.02 12.83 18.15
C ARG A 170 15.76 11.32 18.05
N VAL A 171 14.68 10.92 17.37
CA VAL A 171 14.27 9.51 17.28
C VAL A 171 15.07 8.76 16.20
N PHE A 172 15.19 9.31 14.99
CA PHE A 172 15.69 8.58 13.83
C PHE A 172 17.15 8.86 13.49
N ALA A 173 17.68 10.01 13.85
CA ALA A 173 19.07 10.39 13.62
C ALA A 173 19.77 10.82 14.92
N PRO A 174 19.79 9.96 15.98
CA PRO A 174 20.44 10.32 17.24
C PRO A 174 21.91 10.60 17.02
N GLY A 175 22.41 11.71 17.59
CA GLY A 175 23.79 12.17 17.35
C GLY A 175 24.03 12.77 15.96
N GLY A 176 22.97 13.13 15.22
CA GLY A 176 23.06 13.84 13.93
C GLY A 176 23.36 12.94 12.73
N ARG A 177 23.24 11.62 12.83
CA ARG A 177 23.44 10.67 11.72
C ARG A 177 22.39 9.57 11.69
N ALA A 178 22.14 9.01 10.52
CA ALA A 178 21.39 7.78 10.38
C ALA A 178 22.19 6.60 10.99
N PRO A 179 21.52 5.61 11.63
CA PRO A 179 22.15 4.37 12.06
C PRO A 179 22.72 3.61 10.85
N ALA A 180 23.90 2.97 11.01
CA ALA A 180 24.52 2.19 9.93
C ALA A 180 23.86 0.80 9.79
N LEU A 181 23.99 0.17 8.61
CA LEU A 181 23.54 -1.21 8.38
C LEU A 181 24.01 -2.15 9.52
N GLY A 182 23.04 -2.87 10.10
CA GLY A 182 23.27 -3.82 11.19
C GLY A 182 23.45 -3.17 12.56
N GLU A 183 23.52 -1.86 12.67
CA GLU A 183 23.53 -1.14 13.94
C GLU A 183 22.20 -1.38 14.68
N ARG A 184 22.28 -1.58 16.00
CA ARG A 184 21.09 -1.74 16.82
C ARG A 184 20.33 -0.43 16.91
N PHE A 185 19.14 -0.39 16.33
CA PHE A 185 18.24 0.75 16.35
C PHE A 185 17.11 0.50 17.34
N ALA A 186 16.91 1.41 18.29
CA ALA A 186 15.88 1.33 19.32
C ALA A 186 14.96 2.55 19.28
N GLN A 187 13.68 2.33 19.56
CA GLN A 187 12.63 3.36 19.61
C GLN A 187 11.92 3.32 20.98
N PRO A 188 12.55 3.80 22.06
CA PRO A 188 12.06 3.60 23.42
C PRO A 188 10.68 4.23 23.70
N ASP A 189 10.38 5.38 23.08
CA ASP A 189 9.05 6.00 23.22
C ASP A 189 7.97 5.18 22.51
N LEU A 190 8.27 4.63 21.33
CA LEU A 190 7.35 3.74 20.62
C LEU A 190 7.16 2.42 21.38
N ALA A 191 8.23 1.86 21.95
CA ALA A 191 8.17 0.66 22.79
C ALA A 191 7.22 0.87 23.99
N ARG A 192 7.29 2.04 24.63
CA ARG A 192 6.37 2.42 25.71
C ARG A 192 4.94 2.51 25.20
N THR A 193 4.71 3.21 24.10
CA THR A 193 3.38 3.33 23.51
C THR A 193 2.78 1.98 23.14
N LEU A 194 3.58 1.05 22.60
CA LEU A 194 3.13 -0.31 22.29
C LEU A 194 2.79 -1.13 23.55
N ARG A 195 3.56 -0.97 24.65
CA ARG A 195 3.24 -1.59 25.95
C ARG A 195 1.95 -1.06 26.53
N ASP A 196 1.74 0.26 26.47
CA ASP A 196 0.53 0.87 26.97
C ASP A 196 -0.70 0.47 26.11
N LEU A 197 -0.56 0.38 24.78
CA LEU A 197 -1.61 -0.17 23.90
C LEU A 197 -1.92 -1.64 24.22
N ALA A 198 -0.90 -2.43 24.56
CA ALA A 198 -1.05 -3.83 24.95
C ALA A 198 -1.83 -3.98 26.28
N ALA A 199 -1.67 -3.04 27.19
CA ALA A 199 -2.31 -3.04 28.51
C ALA A 199 -3.70 -2.40 28.49
N ASP A 200 -3.83 -1.21 27.87
CA ASP A 200 -5.02 -0.34 27.98
C ASP A 200 -5.94 -0.41 26.75
N GLY A 201 -5.46 -1.05 25.67
CA GLY A 201 -6.23 -1.19 24.43
C GLY A 201 -6.23 0.05 23.52
N PRO A 202 -7.00 0.01 22.42
CA PRO A 202 -6.94 1.00 21.33
C PRO A 202 -7.43 2.39 21.73
N ASP A 203 -8.25 2.53 22.77
CA ASP A 203 -8.77 3.82 23.22
C ASP A 203 -7.67 4.75 23.76
N LEU A 204 -6.56 4.17 24.23
CA LEU A 204 -5.35 4.94 24.57
C LEU A 204 -4.91 5.86 23.42
N PHE A 205 -5.05 5.38 22.17
CA PHE A 205 -4.59 6.08 20.96
C PHE A 205 -5.53 7.21 20.52
N TYR A 206 -6.82 7.14 20.84
CA TYR A 206 -7.82 8.10 20.35
C TYR A 206 -8.35 9.04 21.44
N THR A 207 -8.69 8.50 22.61
CA THR A 207 -9.25 9.26 23.73
C THR A 207 -8.28 9.41 24.90
N GLY A 208 -7.28 8.53 24.98
CA GLY A 208 -6.28 8.52 26.05
C GLY A 208 -5.10 9.45 25.78
N ARG A 209 -3.98 9.20 26.51
CA ARG A 209 -2.80 10.07 26.49
C ARG A 209 -2.18 10.27 25.11
N VAL A 210 -2.18 9.22 24.24
CA VAL A 210 -1.60 9.31 22.90
C VAL A 210 -2.45 10.22 22.02
N GLY A 211 -3.78 10.10 22.05
CA GLY A 211 -4.69 10.97 21.33
C GLY A 211 -4.57 12.43 21.74
N GLN A 212 -4.47 12.69 23.06
CA GLN A 212 -4.23 14.03 23.60
C GLN A 212 -2.88 14.60 23.13
N ALA A 213 -1.82 13.80 23.14
CA ALA A 213 -0.50 14.23 22.65
C ALA A 213 -0.51 14.53 21.15
N ILE A 214 -1.20 13.70 20.32
CA ILE A 214 -1.38 13.96 18.88
C ILE A 214 -2.12 15.27 18.66
N ALA A 215 -3.26 15.47 19.30
CA ALA A 215 -4.04 16.71 19.16
C ALA A 215 -3.23 17.93 19.57
N GLY A 216 -2.59 17.90 20.75
CA GLY A 216 -1.75 18.99 21.24
C GLY A 216 -0.58 19.33 20.32
N ARG A 217 0.04 18.32 19.67
CA ARG A 217 1.12 18.52 18.68
C ARG A 217 0.62 19.17 17.39
N LEU A 218 -0.62 18.89 16.99
CA LEU A 218 -1.21 19.36 15.74
C LEU A 218 -1.99 20.67 15.88
N GLU A 219 -2.53 20.97 17.06
CA GLU A 219 -3.49 22.07 17.27
C GLU A 219 -3.02 23.44 16.77
N PRO A 220 -1.77 23.86 16.91
CA PRO A 220 -1.33 25.18 16.47
C PRO A 220 -1.41 25.38 14.95
N GLU A 221 -1.08 24.34 14.17
CA GLU A 221 -0.89 24.44 12.72
C GLU A 221 -1.76 23.49 11.91
N GLY A 222 -2.19 22.39 12.51
CA GLY A 222 -3.01 21.36 11.86
C GLY A 222 -4.50 21.67 11.84
N PHE A 223 -5.27 20.70 11.39
CA PHE A 223 -6.74 20.78 11.33
C PHE A 223 -7.44 19.84 12.32
N LEU A 224 -6.70 18.88 12.89
CA LEU A 224 -7.25 17.89 13.83
C LEU A 224 -7.40 18.46 15.24
N THR A 225 -8.46 18.00 15.88
CA THR A 225 -8.77 18.28 17.30
C THR A 225 -8.87 16.97 18.08
N VAL A 226 -8.95 17.04 19.41
CA VAL A 226 -9.23 15.88 20.28
C VAL A 226 -10.54 15.20 19.88
N GLU A 227 -11.57 15.96 19.50
CA GLU A 227 -12.87 15.43 19.08
C GLU A 227 -12.77 14.63 17.78
N ASP A 228 -11.98 15.10 16.81
CA ASP A 228 -11.78 14.39 15.54
C ASP A 228 -11.14 13.01 15.76
N LEU A 229 -10.21 12.91 16.71
CA LEU A 229 -9.59 11.65 17.14
C LEU A 229 -10.60 10.77 17.88
N ALA A 230 -11.29 11.31 18.89
CA ALA A 230 -12.21 10.56 19.74
C ALA A 230 -13.41 10.00 18.97
N THR A 231 -13.86 10.68 17.92
CA THR A 231 -14.99 10.25 17.10
C THR A 231 -14.60 9.38 15.91
N HIS A 232 -13.29 9.08 15.74
CA HIS A 232 -12.82 8.27 14.62
C HIS A 232 -13.30 6.83 14.72
N THR A 233 -13.89 6.35 13.62
CA THR A 233 -14.28 4.96 13.41
C THR A 233 -13.78 4.49 12.05
N GLY A 234 -13.32 3.22 11.98
CA GLY A 234 -13.18 2.51 10.71
C GLY A 234 -14.55 2.02 10.22
N GLU A 235 -14.57 1.40 9.06
CA GLU A 235 -15.80 0.86 8.45
C GLU A 235 -15.54 -0.48 7.80
N TRP A 236 -16.41 -1.48 8.10
CA TRP A 236 -16.53 -2.66 7.28
C TRP A 236 -17.41 -2.36 6.07
N GLY A 237 -17.03 -2.87 4.89
CA GLY A 237 -17.76 -2.69 3.65
C GLY A 237 -17.58 -3.85 2.69
N GLU A 238 -18.20 -3.72 1.53
CA GLU A 238 -18.04 -4.70 0.44
C GLU A 238 -16.88 -4.25 -0.47
N PRO A 239 -16.02 -5.19 -0.90
CA PRO A 239 -15.00 -4.89 -1.89
C PRO A 239 -15.63 -4.65 -3.26
N ILE A 240 -14.93 -3.92 -4.13
CA ILE A 240 -15.26 -3.90 -5.55
C ILE A 240 -14.58 -5.06 -6.26
N ALA A 241 -15.20 -5.57 -7.32
CA ALA A 241 -14.67 -6.72 -8.05
C ALA A 241 -14.95 -6.67 -9.55
N THR A 242 -14.12 -7.38 -10.31
CA THR A 242 -14.39 -7.72 -11.71
C THR A 242 -13.99 -9.17 -11.99
N THR A 243 -14.45 -9.72 -13.10
CA THR A 243 -13.91 -10.98 -13.62
C THR A 243 -12.70 -10.70 -14.50
N TYR A 244 -11.69 -11.58 -14.43
CA TYR A 244 -10.51 -11.55 -15.30
C TYR A 244 -10.04 -12.98 -15.55
N ARG A 245 -10.00 -13.43 -16.80
CA ARG A 245 -9.57 -14.80 -17.19
C ARG A 245 -10.27 -15.92 -16.40
N GLY A 246 -11.57 -15.76 -16.16
CA GLY A 246 -12.38 -16.73 -15.40
C GLY A 246 -12.18 -16.71 -13.87
N ALA A 247 -11.34 -15.83 -13.35
CA ALA A 247 -11.19 -15.58 -11.94
C ALA A 247 -11.92 -14.29 -11.52
N ARG A 248 -12.32 -14.17 -10.26
CA ARG A 248 -12.90 -12.95 -9.69
C ARG A 248 -11.81 -12.19 -8.93
N VAL A 249 -11.52 -10.97 -9.34
CA VAL A 249 -10.51 -10.10 -8.75
C VAL A 249 -11.17 -9.06 -7.88
N PHE A 250 -10.89 -9.09 -6.57
CA PHE A 250 -11.37 -8.15 -5.58
C PHE A 250 -10.31 -7.09 -5.29
N GLN A 251 -10.78 -5.85 -5.10
CA GLN A 251 -9.96 -4.71 -4.72
C GLN A 251 -10.67 -3.87 -3.66
N THR A 252 -9.89 -3.06 -2.94
CA THR A 252 -10.42 -2.06 -2.02
C THR A 252 -11.19 -0.98 -2.81
N PRO A 253 -12.42 -0.61 -2.38
CA PRO A 253 -13.24 0.39 -3.06
C PRO A 253 -12.74 1.83 -2.83
N PRO A 254 -13.29 2.84 -3.53
CA PRO A 254 -13.05 4.24 -3.21
C PRO A 254 -13.28 4.55 -1.71
N PRO A 255 -12.50 5.46 -1.11
CA PRO A 255 -11.62 6.44 -1.77
C PRO A 255 -10.25 5.91 -2.20
N THR A 256 -10.06 4.58 -2.25
CA THR A 256 -8.79 4.00 -2.69
C THR A 256 -8.74 3.84 -4.22
N GLN A 257 -7.51 3.68 -4.75
CA GLN A 257 -7.31 3.48 -6.19
C GLN A 257 -7.51 2.03 -6.68
N GLY A 258 -8.13 1.15 -5.89
CA GLY A 258 -8.42 -0.22 -6.31
C GLY A 258 -9.24 -0.30 -7.61
N LEU A 259 -10.10 0.70 -7.83
CA LEU A 259 -10.83 0.86 -9.09
C LEU A 259 -9.90 0.88 -10.31
N ALA A 260 -8.74 1.57 -10.24
CA ALA A 260 -7.80 1.66 -11.36
C ALA A 260 -7.18 0.30 -11.72
N ALA A 261 -6.88 -0.54 -10.74
CA ALA A 261 -6.38 -1.90 -10.99
C ALA A 261 -7.42 -2.75 -11.74
N LEU A 262 -8.68 -2.70 -11.32
CA LEU A 262 -9.77 -3.43 -11.98
C LEU A 262 -10.06 -2.89 -13.39
N LEU A 263 -10.01 -1.56 -13.58
CA LEU A 263 -10.15 -0.94 -14.89
C LEU A 263 -9.03 -1.41 -15.85
N ALA A 264 -7.77 -1.39 -15.39
CA ALA A 264 -6.64 -1.88 -16.18
C ALA A 264 -6.83 -3.34 -16.59
N LEU A 265 -7.23 -4.22 -15.67
CA LEU A 265 -7.50 -5.63 -15.98
C LEU A 265 -8.67 -5.78 -16.97
N ASN A 266 -9.76 -5.04 -16.81
CA ASN A 266 -10.89 -5.06 -17.77
C ASN A 266 -10.48 -4.61 -19.16
N LEU A 267 -9.58 -3.64 -19.25
CA LEU A 267 -9.03 -3.18 -20.52
C LEU A 267 -8.12 -4.24 -21.16
N ILE A 268 -7.21 -4.83 -20.38
CA ILE A 268 -6.27 -5.85 -20.82
C ILE A 268 -6.99 -7.13 -21.27
N GLU A 269 -8.08 -7.51 -20.60
CA GLU A 269 -8.82 -8.76 -20.88
C GLU A 269 -9.30 -8.87 -22.34
N GLY A 270 -9.53 -7.74 -23.00
CA GLY A 270 -9.95 -7.71 -24.40
C GLY A 270 -8.88 -8.12 -25.41
N PHE A 271 -7.64 -8.39 -24.96
CA PHE A 271 -6.53 -8.78 -25.80
C PHE A 271 -6.03 -10.18 -25.44
N PRO A 272 -5.49 -10.96 -26.40
CA PRO A 272 -4.92 -12.28 -26.13
C PRO A 272 -3.50 -12.15 -25.56
N LEU A 273 -3.38 -11.55 -24.35
CA LEU A 273 -2.09 -11.19 -23.75
C LEU A 273 -1.10 -12.36 -23.70
N ALA A 274 -1.57 -13.56 -23.37
CA ALA A 274 -0.75 -14.77 -23.28
C ALA A 274 -0.05 -15.17 -24.61
N THR A 275 -0.49 -14.63 -25.77
CA THR A 275 0.18 -14.86 -27.06
C THR A 275 1.36 -13.94 -27.30
N LEU A 276 1.47 -12.85 -26.54
CA LEU A 276 2.58 -11.91 -26.61
C LEU A 276 3.73 -12.38 -25.74
N LYS A 277 4.95 -12.24 -26.26
CA LYS A 277 6.13 -12.54 -25.45
C LYS A 277 6.26 -11.52 -24.31
N VAL A 278 6.39 -12.00 -23.08
CA VAL A 278 6.61 -11.13 -21.90
C VAL A 278 7.78 -10.18 -22.17
N HIS A 279 7.57 -8.90 -21.88
CA HIS A 279 8.51 -7.79 -22.12
C HIS A 279 8.89 -7.60 -23.61
N SER A 280 8.09 -8.08 -24.57
CA SER A 280 8.20 -7.58 -25.95
C SER A 280 7.66 -6.15 -26.05
N VAL A 281 7.91 -5.49 -27.18
CA VAL A 281 7.41 -4.14 -27.46
C VAL A 281 5.89 -4.11 -27.42
N GLU A 282 5.24 -5.09 -28.04
CA GLU A 282 3.78 -5.22 -28.12
C GLU A 282 3.18 -5.44 -26.74
N HIS A 283 3.80 -6.31 -25.92
CA HIS A 283 3.36 -6.57 -24.55
C HIS A 283 3.43 -5.32 -23.67
N LEU A 284 4.59 -4.64 -23.63
CA LEU A 284 4.77 -3.46 -22.81
C LEU A 284 3.95 -2.28 -23.30
N HIS A 285 3.89 -2.06 -24.63
CA HIS A 285 3.06 -1.00 -25.20
C HIS A 285 1.58 -1.19 -24.83
N LEU A 286 1.06 -2.41 -24.97
CA LEU A 286 -0.31 -2.72 -24.57
C LEU A 286 -0.56 -2.42 -23.08
N LEU A 287 0.29 -2.93 -22.19
CA LEU A 287 0.12 -2.70 -20.76
C LEU A 287 0.20 -1.21 -20.39
N LEU A 288 1.15 -0.49 -20.97
CA LEU A 288 1.33 0.95 -20.75
C LEU A 288 0.06 1.73 -21.14
N GLU A 289 -0.47 1.49 -22.33
CA GLU A 289 -1.66 2.20 -22.81
C GLU A 289 -2.91 1.85 -21.99
N MET A 290 -3.11 0.58 -21.61
CA MET A 290 -4.26 0.18 -20.79
C MET A 290 -4.19 0.79 -19.39
N VAL A 291 -3.00 0.86 -18.80
CA VAL A 291 -2.78 1.54 -17.51
C VAL A 291 -3.05 3.03 -17.62
N LYS A 292 -2.57 3.70 -18.68
CA LYS A 292 -2.83 5.12 -18.92
C LYS A 292 -4.33 5.42 -18.97
N LEU A 293 -5.10 4.63 -19.71
CA LEU A 293 -6.56 4.77 -19.79
C LEU A 293 -7.24 4.60 -18.44
N ALA A 294 -6.82 3.59 -17.66
CA ALA A 294 -7.37 3.33 -16.32
C ALA A 294 -7.09 4.47 -15.33
N TYR A 295 -5.88 5.05 -15.42
CA TYR A 295 -5.49 6.17 -14.55
C TYR A 295 -6.20 7.48 -14.91
N ALA A 296 -6.44 7.75 -16.18
CA ALA A 296 -7.25 8.90 -16.59
C ALA A 296 -8.67 8.83 -16.00
N ASP A 297 -9.27 7.64 -15.96
CA ASP A 297 -10.57 7.44 -15.33
C ASP A 297 -10.49 7.55 -13.79
N ARG A 298 -9.43 7.01 -13.19
CA ARG A 298 -9.17 7.16 -11.75
C ARG A 298 -9.13 8.63 -11.35
N ASP A 299 -8.29 9.42 -12.00
CA ASP A 299 -8.04 10.80 -11.62
C ASP A 299 -9.29 11.67 -11.76
N ARG A 300 -10.19 11.31 -12.66
CA ARG A 300 -11.47 12.00 -12.83
C ARG A 300 -12.52 11.64 -11.78
N TRP A 301 -12.55 10.39 -11.31
CA TRP A 301 -13.71 9.86 -10.62
C TRP A 301 -13.50 9.45 -9.18
N ILE A 302 -12.27 9.28 -8.69
CA ILE A 302 -12.06 8.78 -7.32
C ILE A 302 -12.18 9.90 -6.29
N GLY A 303 -12.96 9.63 -5.24
CA GLY A 303 -13.15 10.48 -4.08
C GLY A 303 -13.85 9.71 -2.96
N ASP A 304 -14.18 10.39 -1.88
CA ASP A 304 -14.92 9.81 -0.76
C ASP A 304 -16.40 9.58 -1.15
N PRO A 305 -16.89 8.31 -1.17
CA PRO A 305 -18.28 8.00 -1.55
C PRO A 305 -19.33 8.60 -0.61
N ALA A 306 -18.94 8.98 0.62
CA ALA A 306 -19.83 9.70 1.52
C ALA A 306 -20.07 11.17 1.09
N HIS A 307 -19.21 11.70 0.20
CA HIS A 307 -19.25 13.11 -0.23
C HIS A 307 -19.48 13.28 -1.74
N ALA A 308 -19.35 12.21 -2.53
CA ALA A 308 -19.52 12.28 -3.98
C ALA A 308 -20.14 10.99 -4.52
N ARG A 309 -21.02 11.12 -5.52
CA ARG A 309 -21.56 9.96 -6.24
C ARG A 309 -20.56 9.48 -7.28
N LEU A 310 -20.04 8.29 -7.09
CA LEU A 310 -19.01 7.68 -7.95
C LEU A 310 -19.65 6.59 -8.81
N PRO A 311 -19.51 6.62 -10.15
CA PRO A 311 -20.15 5.66 -11.06
C PRO A 311 -19.37 4.33 -11.17
N VAL A 312 -19.04 3.69 -10.04
CA VAL A 312 -18.14 2.52 -9.97
C VAL A 312 -18.62 1.36 -10.84
N GLU A 313 -19.91 0.99 -10.76
CA GLU A 313 -20.46 -0.12 -11.54
C GLU A 313 -20.39 0.16 -13.06
N ALA A 314 -20.71 1.38 -13.47
CA ALA A 314 -20.64 1.78 -14.87
C ALA A 314 -19.20 1.72 -15.40
N LEU A 315 -18.24 2.20 -14.61
CA LEU A 315 -16.81 2.18 -14.95
C LEU A 315 -16.26 0.74 -15.04
N LEU A 316 -16.69 -0.16 -14.14
CA LEU A 316 -16.26 -1.55 -14.15
C LEU A 316 -17.00 -2.43 -15.17
N SER A 317 -17.98 -1.91 -15.89
CA SER A 317 -18.72 -2.69 -16.90
C SER A 317 -17.79 -3.08 -18.08
N LYS A 318 -17.97 -4.29 -18.59
CA LYS A 318 -17.22 -4.77 -19.78
C LYS A 318 -17.52 -3.94 -21.02
N ALA A 319 -18.75 -3.39 -21.11
CA ALA A 319 -19.13 -2.48 -22.19
C ALA A 319 -18.34 -1.16 -22.13
N TYR A 320 -18.13 -0.61 -20.93
CA TYR A 320 -17.27 0.57 -20.75
C TYR A 320 -15.83 0.27 -21.18
N ALA A 321 -15.27 -0.84 -20.70
CA ALA A 321 -13.93 -1.27 -21.07
C ALA A 321 -13.77 -1.44 -22.60
N ALA A 322 -14.78 -2.02 -23.29
CA ALA A 322 -14.76 -2.18 -24.74
C ALA A 322 -14.69 -0.81 -25.47
N ARG A 323 -15.49 0.19 -25.02
CA ARG A 323 -15.44 1.55 -25.59
C ARG A 323 -14.09 2.23 -25.36
N ARG A 324 -13.50 2.04 -24.16
CA ARG A 324 -12.19 2.63 -23.84
C ARG A 324 -11.07 1.98 -24.66
N ARG A 325 -11.11 0.64 -24.83
CA ARG A 325 -10.14 -0.09 -25.69
C ARG A 325 -10.12 0.38 -27.14
N ALA A 326 -11.24 0.85 -27.67
CA ALA A 326 -11.29 1.40 -29.04
C ALA A 326 -10.39 2.63 -29.26
N GLN A 327 -9.87 3.24 -28.18
CA GLN A 327 -8.89 4.33 -28.24
C GLN A 327 -7.45 3.83 -28.36
N PHE A 328 -7.20 2.53 -28.21
CA PHE A 328 -5.86 1.96 -28.31
C PHE A 328 -5.34 2.00 -29.76
N ASP A 329 -4.15 2.53 -29.93
CA ASP A 329 -3.40 2.48 -31.18
C ASP A 329 -2.20 1.55 -31.00
N PRO A 330 -2.09 0.44 -31.73
CA PRO A 330 -1.00 -0.53 -31.55
C PRO A 330 0.39 0.00 -31.93
N GLU A 331 0.46 1.08 -32.71
CA GLU A 331 1.72 1.61 -33.22
C GLU A 331 2.12 2.94 -32.57
N LYS A 332 1.20 3.59 -31.80
CA LYS A 332 1.46 4.94 -31.28
C LYS A 332 1.01 5.11 -29.84
N ALA A 333 1.92 5.59 -29.00
CA ALA A 333 1.62 5.98 -27.63
C ALA A 333 0.68 7.19 -27.59
N GLN A 334 -0.29 7.16 -26.65
CA GLN A 334 -1.22 8.24 -26.42
C GLN A 334 -0.90 8.99 -25.13
N SER A 335 -1.26 10.25 -25.06
CA SER A 335 -1.08 11.08 -23.86
C SER A 335 -2.41 11.17 -23.11
N PHE A 336 -2.37 10.87 -21.82
CA PHE A 336 -3.48 11.04 -20.88
C PHE A 336 -2.95 11.78 -19.65
N ALA A 337 -3.82 12.49 -18.92
CA ALA A 337 -3.43 13.15 -17.67
C ALA A 337 -3.21 12.12 -16.56
N PHE A 338 -2.12 12.28 -15.80
CA PHE A 338 -1.77 11.43 -14.65
C PHE A 338 -1.54 12.27 -13.39
N GLY A 339 -1.78 11.64 -12.22
CA GLY A 339 -1.41 12.20 -10.93
C GLY A 339 0.08 11.97 -10.58
N ASP A 340 0.53 12.60 -9.49
CA ASP A 340 1.88 12.52 -8.92
C ASP A 340 2.18 11.09 -8.41
N PRO A 341 3.34 10.46 -8.75
CA PRO A 341 3.69 9.09 -8.36
C PRO A 341 4.24 8.95 -6.93
N GLU A 342 4.46 10.02 -6.19
CA GLU A 342 5.03 9.95 -4.85
C GLU A 342 4.18 9.13 -3.86
N GLY A 343 4.84 8.41 -2.96
CA GLY A 343 4.24 7.69 -1.84
C GLY A 343 5.09 6.51 -1.40
N ASP A 344 5.22 6.33 -0.09
CA ASP A 344 5.84 5.18 0.56
C ASP A 344 4.77 4.39 1.34
N THR A 345 4.91 3.07 1.41
CA THR A 345 3.84 2.19 1.90
C THR A 345 4.44 0.84 2.26
N THR A 346 3.76 0.07 3.12
CA THR A 346 4.04 -1.35 3.30
C THR A 346 2.81 -2.20 2.99
N GLY A 347 3.04 -3.36 2.39
CA GLY A 347 1.99 -4.35 2.13
C GLY A 347 2.44 -5.74 2.53
N PHE A 348 1.49 -6.58 2.94
CA PHE A 348 1.75 -7.98 3.29
C PHE A 348 0.49 -8.84 3.15
N VAL A 349 0.70 -10.16 3.09
CA VAL A 349 -0.36 -11.14 2.95
C VAL A 349 -0.15 -12.31 3.91
N VAL A 350 -1.26 -12.87 4.42
CA VAL A 350 -1.27 -14.02 5.32
C VAL A 350 -2.33 -15.01 4.89
N ALA A 351 -2.02 -16.31 4.94
CA ALA A 351 -2.99 -17.41 4.83
C ALA A 351 -2.86 -18.31 6.07
N ASP A 352 -3.97 -18.62 6.72
CA ASP A 352 -4.01 -19.42 7.95
C ASP A 352 -4.41 -20.89 7.68
N PRO A 353 -4.24 -21.80 8.68
CA PRO A 353 -4.60 -23.21 8.54
C PRO A 353 -6.10 -23.47 8.33
N ALA A 354 -6.98 -22.54 8.69
CA ALA A 354 -8.42 -22.65 8.46
C ALA A 354 -8.83 -22.25 7.02
N GLY A 355 -7.87 -21.77 6.22
CA GLY A 355 -8.09 -21.34 4.84
C GLY A 355 -8.48 -19.87 4.69
N ASN A 356 -8.50 -19.09 5.79
CA ASN A 356 -8.70 -17.65 5.68
C ASN A 356 -7.46 -17.00 5.07
N VAL A 357 -7.69 -15.95 4.28
CA VAL A 357 -6.62 -15.20 3.62
C VAL A 357 -6.84 -13.72 3.82
N ILE A 358 -5.79 -12.99 4.18
CA ILE A 358 -5.83 -11.54 4.30
C ILE A 358 -4.74 -10.88 3.45
N SER A 359 -5.12 -9.81 2.76
CA SER A 359 -4.19 -8.87 2.12
C SER A 359 -4.33 -7.53 2.81
N VAL A 360 -3.22 -7.01 3.32
CA VAL A 360 -3.16 -5.76 4.10
C VAL A 360 -2.24 -4.77 3.44
N ILE A 361 -2.65 -3.51 3.48
CA ILE A 361 -1.85 -2.37 3.04
C ILE A 361 -1.90 -1.27 4.12
N GLN A 362 -0.74 -0.77 4.53
CA GLN A 362 -0.61 0.21 5.59
C GLN A 362 0.43 1.28 5.21
N SER A 363 0.19 2.54 5.57
CA SER A 363 1.06 3.63 5.10
C SER A 363 0.99 4.87 5.96
N LEU A 364 2.13 5.58 5.99
CA LEU A 364 2.22 6.99 6.35
C LEU A 364 2.03 7.93 5.13
N PHE A 365 1.92 7.39 3.93
CA PHE A 365 1.89 7.96 2.59
C PHE A 365 3.27 8.27 2.04
N ASN A 366 3.88 9.44 2.27
CA ASN A 366 5.28 9.69 1.88
C ASN A 366 6.24 9.07 2.92
N ALA A 367 7.51 8.97 2.57
CA ALA A 367 8.52 8.55 3.53
C ALA A 367 8.44 9.41 4.80
N PHE A 368 8.31 8.76 5.97
CA PHE A 368 8.06 9.39 7.26
C PHE A 368 6.82 10.31 7.31
N GLY A 369 5.87 10.15 6.39
CA GLY A 369 4.60 10.85 6.38
C GLY A 369 4.73 12.38 6.38
N SER A 370 4.12 13.01 7.38
CA SER A 370 4.19 14.47 7.58
C SER A 370 5.54 14.96 8.13
N GLY A 371 6.46 14.06 8.47
CA GLY A 371 7.68 14.39 9.19
C GLY A 371 7.45 14.75 10.67
N VAL A 372 6.21 14.77 11.12
CA VAL A 372 5.84 15.10 12.50
C VAL A 372 5.93 13.86 13.37
N VAL A 373 6.78 13.89 14.39
CA VAL A 373 6.84 12.91 15.46
C VAL A 373 6.18 13.48 16.72
N VAL A 374 5.30 12.70 17.34
CA VAL A 374 4.62 13.09 18.56
C VAL A 374 5.51 12.78 19.75
N ALA A 375 6.03 13.82 20.41
CA ALA A 375 6.98 13.72 21.51
C ALA A 375 6.48 12.79 22.64
N GLY A 376 7.39 11.96 23.15
CA GLY A 376 7.11 10.99 24.23
C GLY A 376 6.22 9.81 23.84
N THR A 377 5.82 9.71 22.56
CA THR A 377 5.04 8.58 22.03
C THR A 377 5.77 7.76 20.96
N GLY A 378 6.74 8.37 20.27
CA GLY A 378 7.41 7.78 19.12
C GLY A 378 6.52 7.60 17.88
N VAL A 379 5.30 8.14 17.88
CA VAL A 379 4.35 8.03 16.77
C VAL A 379 4.70 9.04 15.68
N VAL A 380 4.97 8.55 14.48
CA VAL A 380 5.10 9.35 13.25
C VAL A 380 3.71 9.48 12.63
N LEU A 381 3.32 10.71 12.25
CA LEU A 381 2.02 10.98 11.67
C LEU A 381 2.06 10.99 10.14
N GLN A 382 1.08 10.39 9.51
CA GLN A 382 0.91 10.33 8.06
C GLN A 382 0.62 11.72 7.46
N ASN A 383 0.84 11.89 6.14
CA ASN A 383 0.53 13.11 5.40
C ASN A 383 -0.54 12.91 4.31
N ARG A 384 -1.50 12.04 4.54
CA ARG A 384 -2.52 11.66 3.56
C ARG A 384 -3.41 12.83 3.12
N GLY A 385 -3.60 13.83 3.99
CA GLY A 385 -4.34 15.05 3.67
C GLY A 385 -3.81 15.82 2.45
N ARG A 386 -2.53 15.63 2.09
CA ARG A 386 -1.95 16.18 0.86
C ARG A 386 -2.69 15.75 -0.42
N HIS A 387 -3.40 14.63 -0.39
CA HIS A 387 -4.15 14.11 -1.53
C HIS A 387 -5.53 14.75 -1.76
N PHE A 388 -5.93 15.70 -0.93
CA PHE A 388 -7.12 16.47 -1.25
C PHE A 388 -6.89 17.39 -2.45
N SER A 389 -7.86 17.43 -3.36
CA SER A 389 -7.91 18.43 -4.41
C SER A 389 -8.32 19.79 -3.84
N LEU A 390 -7.74 20.87 -4.36
CA LEU A 390 -8.20 22.24 -4.07
C LEU A 390 -9.23 22.76 -5.09
N ASP A 391 -9.51 21.99 -6.15
CA ASP A 391 -10.65 22.25 -7.04
C ASP A 391 -11.94 21.80 -6.34
N PRO A 392 -12.86 22.74 -6.03
CA PRO A 392 -14.11 22.42 -5.34
C PRO A 392 -15.05 21.52 -6.14
N ALA A 393 -14.87 21.43 -7.46
CA ALA A 393 -15.67 20.56 -8.33
C ALA A 393 -15.16 19.11 -8.37
N HIS A 394 -13.95 18.85 -7.86
CA HIS A 394 -13.35 17.51 -7.88
C HIS A 394 -13.95 16.61 -6.78
N PRO A 395 -14.21 15.30 -7.05
CA PRO A 395 -14.72 14.37 -6.05
C PRO A 395 -13.85 14.27 -4.79
N ALA A 396 -12.53 14.47 -4.92
CA ALA A 396 -11.58 14.49 -3.80
C ALA A 396 -11.31 15.90 -3.23
N ALA A 397 -12.17 16.91 -3.49
CA ALA A 397 -12.01 18.25 -2.94
C ALA A 397 -11.92 18.24 -1.41
N LEU A 398 -11.04 19.10 -0.84
CA LEU A 398 -10.90 19.25 0.61
C LEU A 398 -12.21 19.70 1.24
N ALA A 399 -12.67 18.96 2.23
CA ALA A 399 -13.83 19.30 3.06
C ALA A 399 -13.65 18.76 4.48
N PRO A 400 -14.37 19.33 5.47
CA PRO A 400 -14.36 18.83 6.85
C PRO A 400 -14.85 17.38 6.94
N ARG A 401 -14.20 16.58 7.80
CA ARG A 401 -14.58 15.19 8.12
C ARG A 401 -14.70 14.27 6.88
N LYS A 402 -14.00 14.59 5.81
CA LYS A 402 -13.93 13.83 4.55
C LYS A 402 -12.69 12.96 4.51
N ARG A 403 -12.80 11.77 3.91
CA ARG A 403 -11.63 10.93 3.62
C ARG A 403 -10.89 11.46 2.40
N PRO A 404 -9.56 11.59 2.46
CA PRO A 404 -8.75 11.90 1.28
C PRO A 404 -8.75 10.74 0.29
N PHE A 405 -8.31 11.00 -0.93
CA PHE A 405 -7.93 9.95 -1.87
C PHE A 405 -6.80 9.09 -1.30
N HIS A 406 -6.92 7.76 -1.44
CA HIS A 406 -5.91 6.80 -0.97
C HIS A 406 -5.28 6.01 -2.11
N THR A 407 -3.95 5.96 -2.11
CA THR A 407 -3.18 5.09 -3.00
C THR A 407 -3.16 3.63 -2.52
N LEU A 408 -3.56 3.37 -1.28
CA LEU A 408 -3.52 2.06 -0.63
C LEU A 408 -4.54 1.10 -1.23
N ILE A 409 -4.07 -0.04 -1.76
CA ILE A 409 -4.93 -1.09 -2.29
C ILE A 409 -4.45 -2.48 -1.86
N ALA A 410 -5.41 -3.35 -1.56
CA ALA A 410 -5.20 -4.76 -1.31
C ALA A 410 -5.97 -5.57 -2.36
N SER A 411 -5.47 -6.76 -2.71
CA SER A 411 -6.12 -7.64 -3.69
C SER A 411 -6.26 -9.06 -3.20
N ILE A 412 -7.44 -9.64 -3.45
CA ILE A 412 -7.68 -11.09 -3.36
C ILE A 412 -8.30 -11.52 -4.70
N VAL A 413 -7.83 -12.61 -5.23
CA VAL A 413 -8.36 -13.24 -6.44
C VAL A 413 -8.91 -14.61 -6.05
N THR A 414 -10.16 -14.90 -6.44
CA THR A 414 -10.77 -16.21 -6.27
C THR A 414 -11.04 -16.88 -7.61
N ARG A 415 -11.05 -18.20 -7.60
CA ARG A 415 -11.55 -19.04 -8.68
C ARG A 415 -12.41 -20.14 -8.06
N ASP A 416 -13.61 -20.34 -8.59
CA ASP A 416 -14.60 -21.28 -8.04
C ASP A 416 -14.84 -21.03 -6.54
N ASP A 417 -14.94 -19.73 -6.17
CA ASP A 417 -15.10 -19.19 -4.82
C ASP A 417 -13.95 -19.49 -3.83
N GLU A 418 -12.88 -20.17 -4.27
CA GLU A 418 -11.68 -20.44 -3.47
C GLU A 418 -10.57 -19.39 -3.72
N PRO A 419 -9.77 -19.00 -2.69
CA PRO A 419 -8.70 -18.04 -2.86
C PRO A 419 -7.58 -18.63 -3.72
N LEU A 420 -7.30 -17.99 -4.86
CA LEU A 420 -6.22 -18.34 -5.77
C LEU A 420 -4.97 -17.50 -5.52
N LEU A 421 -5.13 -16.18 -5.33
CA LEU A 421 -4.03 -15.24 -5.13
C LEU A 421 -4.43 -14.17 -4.12
N ALA A 422 -3.58 -13.91 -3.14
CA ALA A 422 -3.57 -12.67 -2.37
C ALA A 422 -2.34 -11.86 -2.73
N LEU A 423 -2.51 -10.55 -2.92
CA LEU A 423 -1.44 -9.65 -3.35
C LEU A 423 -1.53 -8.32 -2.62
N ALA A 424 -0.41 -7.84 -2.13
CA ALA A 424 -0.24 -6.49 -1.61
C ALA A 424 1.03 -5.88 -2.22
N THR A 425 0.98 -4.60 -2.61
CA THR A 425 2.15 -3.90 -3.17
C THR A 425 2.28 -2.53 -2.53
N MET A 426 3.50 -2.14 -2.18
CA MET A 426 3.81 -0.74 -1.90
C MET A 426 4.16 0.00 -3.21
N GLY A 427 4.29 1.32 -3.15
CA GLY A 427 4.75 2.15 -4.27
C GLY A 427 3.76 3.25 -4.68
N GLY A 428 3.06 3.82 -3.72
CA GLY A 428 2.23 5.01 -3.91
C GLY A 428 1.21 4.88 -5.05
N ASN A 429 1.20 5.84 -5.93
CA ASN A 429 0.34 5.83 -7.12
C ASN A 429 0.57 4.63 -8.06
N GLY A 430 1.76 4.02 -8.05
CA GLY A 430 2.10 2.86 -8.88
C GLY A 430 1.40 1.56 -8.48
N GLN A 431 0.81 1.46 -7.28
CA GLN A 431 0.25 0.20 -6.77
C GLN A 431 -0.72 -0.47 -7.75
N ALA A 432 -1.65 0.26 -8.35
CA ALA A 432 -2.60 -0.31 -9.32
C ALA A 432 -1.91 -0.81 -10.60
N MET A 433 -0.84 -0.15 -11.05
CA MET A 433 0.01 -0.62 -12.16
C MET A 433 0.71 -1.92 -11.82
N PHE A 434 1.25 -2.02 -10.59
CA PHE A 434 1.97 -3.22 -10.14
C PHE A 434 1.01 -4.39 -9.92
N HIS A 435 -0.19 -4.16 -9.38
CA HIS A 435 -1.23 -5.18 -9.29
C HIS A 435 -1.58 -5.74 -10.67
N ALA A 436 -1.79 -4.89 -11.67
CA ALA A 436 -2.08 -5.34 -13.03
C ALA A 436 -0.93 -6.18 -13.61
N GLN A 437 0.34 -5.76 -13.44
CA GLN A 437 1.52 -6.49 -13.93
C GLN A 437 1.67 -7.87 -13.25
N VAL A 438 1.54 -7.94 -11.91
CA VAL A 438 1.68 -9.21 -11.18
C VAL A 438 0.51 -10.14 -11.44
N VAL A 439 -0.73 -9.63 -11.44
CA VAL A 439 -1.93 -10.44 -11.72
C VAL A 439 -1.88 -11.04 -13.12
N THR A 440 -1.47 -10.26 -14.14
CA THR A 440 -1.32 -10.79 -15.51
C THR A 440 -0.20 -11.81 -15.61
N ASN A 441 0.93 -11.62 -14.92
CA ASN A 441 2.01 -12.61 -14.87
C ASN A 441 1.54 -13.95 -14.29
N VAL A 442 0.70 -13.93 -13.26
CA VAL A 442 0.15 -15.15 -12.64
C VAL A 442 -0.96 -15.77 -13.50
N LEU A 443 -1.93 -14.98 -13.99
CA LEU A 443 -3.15 -15.51 -14.61
C LEU A 443 -3.02 -15.73 -16.12
N ASP A 444 -2.28 -14.89 -16.86
CA ASP A 444 -2.09 -15.06 -18.30
C ASP A 444 -0.89 -15.96 -18.62
N TYR A 445 0.21 -15.84 -17.85
CA TYR A 445 1.45 -16.55 -18.14
C TYR A 445 1.72 -17.75 -17.23
N GLY A 446 0.89 -17.98 -16.21
CA GLY A 446 0.99 -19.13 -15.32
C GLY A 446 2.24 -19.14 -14.44
N MET A 447 2.91 -17.99 -14.26
CA MET A 447 4.10 -17.87 -13.42
C MET A 447 3.79 -18.21 -11.97
N ASP A 448 4.77 -18.78 -11.24
CA ASP A 448 4.68 -18.80 -9.79
C ASP A 448 4.76 -17.38 -9.22
N ILE A 449 4.38 -17.23 -7.96
CA ILE A 449 4.26 -15.89 -7.37
C ILE A 449 5.62 -15.18 -7.22
N GLN A 450 6.70 -15.92 -6.95
CA GLN A 450 8.03 -15.32 -6.82
C GLN A 450 8.54 -14.84 -8.18
N GLU A 451 8.40 -15.66 -9.22
CA GLU A 451 8.72 -15.26 -10.59
C GLU A 451 7.89 -14.05 -11.03
N ALA A 452 6.57 -14.07 -10.79
CA ALA A 452 5.67 -12.98 -11.15
C ALA A 452 6.05 -11.65 -10.51
N ILE A 453 6.49 -11.67 -9.23
CA ILE A 453 6.94 -10.52 -8.46
C ILE A 453 8.30 -10.01 -8.98
N GLU A 454 9.21 -10.90 -9.29
CA GLU A 454 10.57 -10.55 -9.70
C GLU A 454 10.70 -10.03 -11.14
N ARG A 455 9.71 -10.29 -11.99
CA ARG A 455 9.74 -9.76 -13.37
C ARG A 455 10.04 -8.26 -13.40
N PRO A 456 10.81 -7.80 -14.41
CA PRO A 456 11.00 -6.36 -14.62
C PRO A 456 9.67 -5.61 -14.61
N ARG A 457 9.64 -4.48 -13.92
CA ARG A 457 8.44 -3.65 -13.83
C ARG A 457 8.65 -2.30 -14.50
N PHE A 458 7.53 -1.69 -14.81
CA PHE A 458 7.47 -0.28 -15.18
C PHE A 458 6.60 0.51 -14.20
N LEU A 459 6.85 1.80 -14.13
CA LEU A 459 6.02 2.80 -13.46
C LEU A 459 5.86 4.00 -14.39
N ILE A 460 4.66 4.55 -14.51
CA ILE A 460 4.37 5.79 -15.21
C ILE A 460 4.20 6.91 -14.18
N GLY A 461 4.97 7.98 -14.31
CA GLY A 461 4.92 9.15 -13.43
C GLY A 461 6.26 9.87 -13.32
N ALA A 462 6.24 11.10 -12.80
CA ALA A 462 7.42 11.92 -12.60
C ALA A 462 8.04 11.65 -11.22
N PHE A 463 9.35 11.45 -11.14
CA PHE A 463 10.11 11.39 -9.88
C PHE A 463 10.85 12.70 -9.57
N LEU A 464 10.95 13.59 -10.54
CA LEU A 464 11.60 14.90 -10.41
C LEU A 464 10.61 16.00 -10.78
N PRO A 465 10.73 17.22 -10.20
CA PRO A 465 9.77 18.30 -10.44
C PRO A 465 9.62 18.73 -11.91
N ASP A 466 10.67 18.59 -12.71
CA ASP A 466 10.73 18.97 -14.13
C ASP A 466 10.48 17.78 -15.08
N GLU A 467 10.19 16.63 -14.54
CA GLU A 467 9.93 15.45 -15.33
C GLU A 467 8.46 15.42 -15.78
N PRO A 468 8.18 15.14 -17.08
CA PRO A 468 6.81 15.00 -17.54
C PRO A 468 6.07 13.89 -16.80
N ALA A 469 4.81 14.14 -16.44
CA ALA A 469 3.98 13.19 -15.68
C ALA A 469 3.74 11.86 -16.40
N ASP A 470 3.88 11.80 -17.73
CA ASP A 470 3.76 10.61 -18.56
C ASP A 470 5.08 9.86 -18.78
N THR A 471 6.15 10.23 -18.06
CA THR A 471 7.42 9.50 -18.11
C THR A 471 7.23 8.08 -17.63
N THR A 472 7.70 7.13 -18.41
CA THR A 472 7.68 5.70 -18.09
C THR A 472 9.06 5.24 -17.61
N HIS A 473 9.17 4.88 -16.35
CA HIS A 473 10.38 4.28 -15.79
C HIS A 473 10.32 2.76 -15.98
N ILE A 474 11.28 2.18 -16.71
CA ILE A 474 11.37 0.75 -16.97
C ILE A 474 12.69 0.21 -16.43
N GLU A 475 12.67 -0.88 -15.67
CA GLU A 475 13.88 -1.51 -15.13
C GLU A 475 14.83 -1.99 -16.25
N ALA A 476 16.15 -1.81 -16.03
CA ALA A 476 17.23 -2.11 -16.98
C ALA A 476 17.30 -3.59 -17.42
N ARG A 477 16.57 -4.49 -16.74
CA ARG A 477 16.42 -5.90 -17.12
C ARG A 477 15.54 -6.11 -18.38
N VAL A 478 14.82 -5.07 -18.81
CA VAL A 478 14.17 -5.04 -20.14
C VAL A 478 15.22 -4.68 -21.19
N PRO A 479 15.35 -5.47 -22.30
CA PRO A 479 16.39 -5.22 -23.29
C PRO A 479 16.31 -3.82 -23.90
N GLY A 480 17.45 -3.14 -24.07
CA GLY A 480 17.52 -1.76 -24.59
C GLY A 480 16.88 -1.57 -25.98
N ARG A 481 16.90 -2.61 -26.86
CA ARG A 481 16.17 -2.57 -28.14
C ARG A 481 14.65 -2.46 -27.98
N VAL A 482 14.10 -3.00 -26.89
CA VAL A 482 12.66 -2.88 -26.58
C VAL A 482 12.36 -1.47 -26.10
N VAL A 483 13.22 -0.91 -25.25
CA VAL A 483 13.12 0.49 -24.78
C VAL A 483 13.14 1.44 -25.99
N ALA A 484 14.13 1.32 -26.87
CA ALA A 484 14.24 2.16 -28.08
C ALA A 484 13.01 2.04 -29.00
N ALA A 485 12.43 0.83 -29.12
CA ALA A 485 11.23 0.64 -29.93
C ALA A 485 9.97 1.26 -29.27
N LEU A 486 9.87 1.26 -27.95
CA LEU A 486 8.81 1.98 -27.23
C LEU A 486 8.95 3.51 -27.41
N GLU A 487 10.16 4.05 -27.34
CA GLU A 487 10.43 5.45 -27.65
C GLU A 487 10.04 5.79 -29.10
N GLY A 488 10.33 4.89 -30.05
CA GLY A 488 9.90 5.00 -31.45
C GLY A 488 8.38 5.04 -31.64
N ARG A 489 7.60 4.44 -30.72
CA ARG A 489 6.14 4.55 -30.66
C ARG A 489 5.66 5.82 -29.96
N GLY A 490 6.56 6.64 -29.39
CA GLY A 490 6.24 7.91 -28.75
C GLY A 490 6.10 7.84 -27.21
N HIS A 491 6.46 6.71 -26.57
CA HIS A 491 6.57 6.67 -25.11
C HIS A 491 7.78 7.47 -24.65
N ARG A 492 7.64 8.21 -23.56
CA ARG A 492 8.78 8.84 -22.86
C ARG A 492 9.35 7.83 -21.88
N VAL A 493 10.45 7.18 -22.24
CA VAL A 493 11.01 6.11 -21.42
C VAL A 493 12.29 6.57 -20.74
N LYS A 494 12.43 6.24 -19.45
CA LYS A 494 13.68 6.29 -18.70
C LYS A 494 14.02 4.89 -18.19
N THR A 495 15.23 4.44 -18.47
CA THR A 495 15.73 3.20 -17.90
C THR A 495 16.06 3.41 -16.43
N ALA A 496 15.39 2.67 -15.55
CA ALA A 496 15.64 2.64 -14.12
C ALA A 496 16.65 1.53 -13.77
N PRO A 497 17.32 1.59 -12.61
CA PRO A 497 18.18 0.50 -12.14
C PRO A 497 17.46 -0.86 -12.11
N GLU A 498 18.24 -1.95 -12.14
CA GLU A 498 17.70 -3.29 -11.87
C GLU A 498 17.16 -3.35 -10.42
N PHE A 499 16.04 -4.03 -10.25
CA PHE A 499 15.36 -4.12 -8.94
C PHE A 499 15.17 -2.75 -8.26
N PHE A 500 14.70 -1.80 -9.03
CA PHE A 500 14.52 -0.42 -8.58
C PHE A 500 13.41 -0.32 -7.53
N THR A 501 13.75 0.13 -6.32
CA THR A 501 12.83 0.20 -5.17
C THR A 501 11.56 1.00 -5.45
N ARG A 502 11.64 2.06 -6.26
CA ARG A 502 10.48 2.93 -6.58
C ARG A 502 9.43 2.30 -7.50
N VAL A 503 9.75 1.18 -8.19
CA VAL A 503 8.71 0.39 -8.89
C VAL A 503 7.97 -0.57 -7.96
N GLY A 504 7.99 -0.26 -6.69
CA GLY A 504 7.22 -0.90 -5.63
C GLY A 504 7.81 -2.23 -5.14
N HIS A 505 7.35 -2.63 -3.95
CA HIS A 505 7.62 -3.96 -3.40
C HIS A 505 6.32 -4.74 -3.32
N ALA A 506 6.33 -5.96 -3.84
CA ALA A 506 5.16 -6.83 -3.87
C ALA A 506 5.34 -8.04 -2.94
N HIS A 507 4.26 -8.43 -2.28
CA HIS A 507 4.18 -9.64 -1.47
C HIS A 507 2.91 -10.38 -1.88
N GLY A 508 3.03 -11.69 -2.14
CA GLY A 508 1.90 -12.46 -2.62
C GLY A 508 1.91 -13.90 -2.12
N ILE A 509 0.70 -14.47 -2.06
CA ILE A 509 0.48 -15.90 -1.81
C ILE A 509 -0.41 -16.42 -2.92
N VAL A 510 0.03 -17.47 -3.61
CA VAL A 510 -0.78 -18.26 -4.57
C VAL A 510 -1.09 -19.61 -3.95
N ARG A 511 -2.35 -20.05 -4.05
CA ARG A 511 -2.78 -21.40 -3.66
C ARG A 511 -3.03 -22.23 -4.91
N ARG A 512 -2.35 -23.38 -5.02
CA ARG A 512 -2.55 -24.37 -6.09
C ARG A 512 -2.49 -25.78 -5.51
N ASP A 513 -3.47 -26.60 -5.81
CA ASP A 513 -3.51 -28.02 -5.44
C ASP A 513 -3.19 -28.27 -3.94
N GLY A 514 -3.77 -27.45 -3.05
CA GLY A 514 -3.56 -27.52 -1.60
C GLY A 514 -2.22 -26.96 -1.11
N THR A 515 -1.34 -26.53 -2.01
CA THR A 515 -0.05 -25.91 -1.66
C THR A 515 -0.17 -24.39 -1.65
N LEU A 516 0.37 -23.76 -0.61
CA LEU A 516 0.57 -22.33 -0.51
C LEU A 516 1.97 -21.98 -1.04
N MET A 517 2.04 -21.07 -2.00
CA MET A 517 3.26 -20.55 -2.58
C MET A 517 3.40 -19.09 -2.20
N GLY A 518 4.43 -18.72 -1.45
CA GLY A 518 4.69 -17.37 -1.00
C GLY A 518 5.82 -16.71 -1.77
N GLY A 519 5.63 -15.43 -2.14
CA GLY A 519 6.65 -14.62 -2.79
C GLY A 519 6.87 -13.29 -2.07
N ALA A 520 8.14 -12.86 -1.99
CA ALA A 520 8.54 -11.58 -1.44
C ALA A 520 9.52 -10.85 -2.37
N ASP A 521 9.34 -9.54 -2.49
CA ASP A 521 10.06 -8.71 -3.46
C ASP A 521 11.56 -8.56 -3.14
N PRO A 522 12.46 -8.86 -4.07
CA PRO A 522 13.89 -8.61 -3.89
C PRO A 522 14.29 -7.13 -3.93
N ARG A 523 13.35 -6.23 -4.34
CA ARG A 523 13.56 -4.78 -4.30
C ARG A 523 13.53 -4.21 -2.89
N GLY A 524 13.08 -5.01 -1.93
CA GLY A 524 12.99 -4.67 -0.50
C GLY A 524 13.56 -5.75 0.41
N ASP A 525 13.42 -5.52 1.71
CA ASP A 525 13.91 -6.41 2.79
C ASP A 525 12.97 -7.61 3.04
N GLY A 526 11.92 -7.77 2.25
CA GLY A 526 10.84 -8.71 2.48
C GLY A 526 11.25 -10.19 2.52
N ALA A 527 10.44 -11.00 3.20
CA ALA A 527 10.56 -12.44 3.25
C ALA A 527 9.18 -13.12 3.13
N ALA A 528 9.17 -14.36 2.60
CA ALA A 528 8.02 -15.24 2.62
C ALA A 528 8.41 -16.54 3.34
N LEU A 529 7.56 -17.01 4.26
CA LEU A 529 7.73 -18.25 5.00
C LEU A 529 6.41 -19.02 5.04
N GLY A 530 6.50 -20.35 4.90
CA GLY A 530 5.36 -21.26 5.02
C GLY A 530 5.69 -22.45 5.90
N PHE A 531 4.64 -23.19 6.33
CA PHE A 531 4.77 -24.41 7.11
C PHE A 531 3.64 -25.39 6.81
#